data_0719ba196da0386a1fd3a515fc7b76f1
#
_entry.id   0719ba196da0386a1fd3a515fc7b76f1
#
_cell.length_a   1.000
_cell.length_b   1.000
_cell.length_c   1.000
_cell.angle_alpha   90.00
_cell.angle_beta   90.00
_cell.angle_gamma   90.00
#
_symmetry.space_group_name_H-M   'P 1'
#
loop_
_entity.id
_entity.type
_entity.pdbx_description
1 polymer ?
#
loop_
_entity_poly.entity_id
_entity_poly.type
_entity_poly.pdbx_seq_one_letter_code
_entity_poly.pdbx_strand_id
1 'polypeptide(L)'
;YFILTVQSIRRRLWESAAKKHGAYSVTMTAVFLAITVVINLIACQIPEKFRKIDVSNTKIYEISDTTEDFLKEMDKEISMKIIAVKENTDERIVTFLSKYAALSNKIHVEWIDPVLHPSVLSEYETTENTIVISCEETGKNTTVSFDDILVMDQYSYYYYGSTSYTSFDGEGQLTSALNYVTGEETKKVYLSTGHGEQELAETITELMNKNGYELSEVNLLMSTSVPDDCDLLIVNAVTSDLTEDEKTMLQLYLQQGGKVTVLLGETEGEKLPNLISILSEYGMTMEGGYIADMTRCYQNNPYCIFPKLSVSGDLAEQIKSEMTLVMNTHGMTVNDPARDTITTVPFMSTSDQAFAVTEQDQSRENIFLEHMRQKQ
;
A
#
# COMPACT_ATOMS: atom_id res chain seq x y z
N TYR A 1 -87.05 11.44 34.66
CA TYR A 1 -85.98 12.25 35.29
C TYR A 1 -84.67 11.48 35.44
N PHE A 2 -84.66 10.24 35.91
CA PHE A 2 -83.43 9.42 36.16
C PHE A 2 -82.63 9.14 34.91
N ILE A 3 -83.24 8.88 33.76
CA ILE A 3 -82.55 8.58 32.51
C ILE A 3 -81.80 9.78 31.95
N LEU A 4 -82.35 11.02 32.09
CA LEU A 4 -81.71 12.26 31.63
C LEU A 4 -80.51 12.65 32.49
N THR A 5 -80.53 12.36 33.80
CA THR A 5 -79.42 12.61 34.71
C THR A 5 -78.26 11.63 34.46
N VAL A 6 -78.50 10.37 34.19
CA VAL A 6 -77.48 9.39 33.85
C VAL A 6 -76.79 9.71 32.52
N GLN A 7 -77.57 10.14 31.52
CA GLN A 7 -77.02 10.59 30.25
C GLN A 7 -76.12 11.84 30.38
N SER A 8 -76.49 12.79 31.19
CA SER A 8 -75.71 14.01 31.42
C SER A 8 -74.43 13.76 32.17
N ILE A 9 -74.40 12.83 33.15
CA ILE A 9 -73.24 12.42 33.89
C ILE A 9 -72.25 11.63 32.96
N ARG A 10 -72.81 10.74 32.16
CA ARG A 10 -71.99 9.95 31.19
C ARG A 10 -71.33 10.87 30.15
N ARG A 11 -72.05 11.90 29.66
CA ARG A 11 -71.50 12.85 28.71
C ARG A 11 -70.39 13.72 29.33
N ARG A 12 -70.58 14.18 30.61
CA ARG A 12 -69.52 14.91 31.34
C ARG A 12 -68.28 14.08 31.62
N LEU A 13 -68.43 12.82 31.95
CA LEU A 13 -67.29 11.88 32.16
C LEU A 13 -66.56 11.64 30.87
N TRP A 14 -67.25 11.47 29.74
CA TRP A 14 -66.63 11.33 28.43
C TRP A 14 -65.89 12.59 27.98
N GLU A 15 -66.48 13.76 28.14
CA GLU A 15 -65.84 15.02 27.81
C GLU A 15 -64.61 15.31 28.71
N SER A 16 -64.64 14.93 29.97
CA SER A 16 -63.50 15.09 30.88
C SER A 16 -62.39 14.09 30.56
N ALA A 17 -62.74 12.89 30.16
CA ALA A 17 -61.75 11.90 29.71
C ALA A 17 -61.11 12.29 28.37
N ALA A 18 -61.89 12.72 27.38
CA ALA A 18 -61.40 13.20 26.10
C ALA A 18 -60.47 14.42 26.23
N LYS A 19 -60.78 15.36 27.12
CA LYS A 19 -59.93 16.52 27.43
C LYS A 19 -58.62 16.12 28.11
N LYS A 20 -58.62 15.13 29.02
CA LYS A 20 -57.41 14.61 29.65
C LYS A 20 -56.54 13.89 28.66
N HIS A 21 -57.09 13.04 27.79
CA HIS A 21 -56.32 12.35 26.74
C HIS A 21 -55.80 13.32 25.68
N GLY A 22 -56.57 14.34 25.28
CA GLY A 22 -56.12 15.36 24.37
C GLY A 22 -54.97 16.21 24.94
N ALA A 23 -55.09 16.64 26.20
CA ALA A 23 -54.01 17.38 26.88
C ALA A 23 -52.73 16.55 27.05
N TYR A 24 -52.90 15.26 27.42
CA TYR A 24 -51.76 14.32 27.52
C TYR A 24 -51.07 14.13 26.17
N SER A 25 -51.81 13.90 25.08
CA SER A 25 -51.29 13.78 23.73
C SER A 25 -50.51 15.02 23.29
N VAL A 26 -51.06 16.22 23.49
CA VAL A 26 -50.38 17.49 23.16
C VAL A 26 -49.10 17.66 23.98
N THR A 27 -49.12 17.33 25.27
CA THR A 27 -47.93 17.41 26.14
C THR A 27 -46.86 16.44 25.69
N MET A 28 -47.21 15.18 25.37
CA MET A 28 -46.26 14.19 24.84
C MET A 28 -45.66 14.63 23.53
N THR A 29 -46.46 15.21 22.62
CA THR A 29 -45.94 15.73 21.34
C THR A 29 -44.98 16.89 21.57
N ALA A 30 -45.29 17.80 22.49
CA ALA A 30 -44.41 18.92 22.83
C ALA A 30 -43.10 18.44 23.47
N VAL A 31 -43.15 17.45 24.36
CA VAL A 31 -41.94 16.83 24.94
C VAL A 31 -41.12 16.13 23.87
N PHE A 32 -41.73 15.39 22.97
CA PHE A 32 -41.03 14.71 21.86
C PHE A 32 -40.33 15.74 20.96
N LEU A 33 -41.00 16.82 20.57
CA LEU A 33 -40.41 17.91 19.78
C LEU A 33 -39.23 18.57 20.52
N ALA A 34 -39.38 18.82 21.82
CA ALA A 34 -38.29 19.38 22.62
C ALA A 34 -37.09 18.46 22.68
N ILE A 35 -37.29 17.15 22.87
CA ILE A 35 -36.22 16.13 22.84
C ILE A 35 -35.55 16.10 21.47
N THR A 36 -36.32 16.14 20.38
CA THR A 36 -35.78 16.16 19.02
C THR A 36 -34.90 17.38 18.76
N VAL A 37 -35.34 18.56 19.23
CA VAL A 37 -34.52 19.78 19.13
C VAL A 37 -33.24 19.68 19.94
N VAL A 38 -33.29 19.16 21.16
CA VAL A 38 -32.09 18.97 22.01
C VAL A 38 -31.13 17.99 21.40
N ILE A 39 -31.61 16.87 20.86
CA ILE A 39 -30.77 15.89 20.16
C ILE A 39 -30.10 16.54 18.95
N ASN A 40 -30.81 17.34 18.18
CA ASN A 40 -30.27 18.04 17.02
C ASN A 40 -29.20 19.07 17.41
N LEU A 41 -29.43 19.82 18.50
CA LEU A 41 -28.44 20.76 19.04
C LEU A 41 -27.17 20.05 19.54
N ILE A 42 -27.32 18.90 20.20
CA ILE A 42 -26.17 18.06 20.61
C ILE A 42 -25.43 17.53 19.37
N ALA A 43 -26.16 17.03 18.38
CA ALA A 43 -25.55 16.52 17.14
C ALA A 43 -24.78 17.62 16.38
N CYS A 44 -25.24 18.86 16.42
CA CYS A 44 -24.53 20.00 15.82
C CYS A 44 -23.25 20.40 16.56
N GLN A 45 -23.08 20.02 17.83
CA GLN A 45 -21.89 20.32 18.63
C GLN A 45 -20.86 19.21 18.58
N ILE A 46 -21.18 18.04 17.99
CA ILE A 46 -20.23 16.95 17.78
C ILE A 46 -19.20 17.40 16.75
N PRO A 47 -17.90 17.34 17.05
CA PRO A 47 -16.85 17.62 16.08
C PRO A 47 -17.03 16.81 14.79
N GLU A 48 -16.70 17.39 13.65
CA GLU A 48 -16.95 16.76 12.33
C GLU A 48 -16.37 15.36 12.19
N LYS A 49 -15.22 15.10 12.84
CA LYS A 49 -14.57 13.79 12.84
C LYS A 49 -15.44 12.66 13.42
N PHE A 50 -16.39 12.95 14.30
CA PHE A 50 -17.32 11.97 14.88
C PHE A 50 -18.70 11.99 14.22
N ARG A 51 -18.98 12.95 13.34
CA ARG A 51 -20.29 13.13 12.71
C ARG A 51 -20.44 12.37 11.40
N LYS A 52 -19.29 12.06 10.74
CA LYS A 52 -19.26 11.26 9.50
C LYS A 52 -18.78 9.86 9.85
N ILE A 53 -19.71 8.89 9.90
CA ILE A 53 -19.39 7.48 10.05
C ILE A 53 -19.30 6.91 8.63
N ASP A 54 -18.17 6.29 8.31
CA ASP A 54 -18.02 5.57 7.05
C ASP A 54 -18.89 4.31 7.10
N VAL A 55 -19.94 4.28 6.30
CA VAL A 55 -20.84 3.13 6.12
C VAL A 55 -20.58 2.42 4.79
N SER A 56 -19.52 2.81 4.07
CA SER A 56 -19.17 2.17 2.82
C SER A 56 -18.59 0.76 3.09
N ASN A 57 -18.92 -0.18 2.20
CA ASN A 57 -18.34 -1.53 2.27
C ASN A 57 -16.82 -1.55 2.02
N THR A 58 -16.27 -0.48 1.48
CA THR A 58 -14.85 -0.35 1.07
C THR A 58 -14.00 0.39 2.10
N LYS A 59 -14.63 1.00 3.14
CA LYS A 59 -13.94 1.76 4.20
C LYS A 59 -12.94 2.82 3.70
N ILE A 60 -13.23 3.42 2.55
CA ILE A 60 -12.34 4.35 1.83
C ILE A 60 -11.91 5.60 2.63
N TYR A 61 -12.58 5.88 3.74
CA TYR A 61 -12.26 7.01 4.62
C TYR A 61 -11.61 6.58 5.94
N GLU A 62 -11.32 5.29 6.11
CA GLU A 62 -10.56 4.79 7.25
C GLU A 62 -9.08 5.09 7.00
N ILE A 63 -8.40 5.63 7.99
CA ILE A 63 -6.97 5.92 7.95
C ILE A 63 -6.33 5.00 8.96
N SER A 64 -5.23 4.35 8.58
CA SER A 64 -4.53 3.38 9.40
C SER A 64 -3.91 4.03 10.65
N ASP A 65 -3.79 3.25 11.73
CA ASP A 65 -3.14 3.69 12.97
C ASP A 65 -1.70 4.15 12.70
N THR A 66 -1.00 3.49 11.79
CA THR A 66 0.38 3.84 11.39
C THR A 66 0.45 5.25 10.79
N THR A 67 -0.50 5.59 9.90
CA THR A 67 -0.57 6.93 9.31
C THR A 67 -1.00 7.97 10.34
N GLU A 68 -1.95 7.62 11.23
CA GLU A 68 -2.33 8.53 12.32
C GLU A 68 -1.13 8.84 13.25
N ASP A 69 -0.35 7.85 13.60
CA ASP A 69 0.82 8.03 14.46
C ASP A 69 1.91 8.84 13.76
N PHE A 70 2.19 8.57 12.49
CA PHE A 70 3.09 9.40 11.67
C PHE A 70 2.64 10.88 11.66
N LEU A 71 1.36 11.16 11.42
CA LEU A 71 0.83 12.52 11.36
C LEU A 71 0.85 13.23 12.73
N LYS A 72 0.73 12.50 13.83
CA LYS A 72 0.83 13.05 15.20
C LYS A 72 2.28 13.39 15.58
N GLU A 73 3.22 12.56 15.12
CA GLU A 73 4.66 12.73 15.40
C GLU A 73 5.33 13.75 14.47
N MET A 74 4.71 14.07 13.35
CA MET A 74 5.22 15.04 12.38
C MET A 74 5.36 16.44 13.02
N ASP A 75 6.58 16.98 13.00
CA ASP A 75 6.94 18.28 13.61
C ASP A 75 6.96 19.44 12.60
N LYS A 76 7.10 19.16 11.30
CA LYS A 76 7.24 20.13 10.22
C LYS A 76 5.91 20.67 9.73
N GLU A 77 5.88 21.96 9.35
CA GLU A 77 4.70 22.60 8.76
C GLU A 77 4.60 22.26 7.26
N ILE A 78 3.41 21.82 6.84
CA ILE A 78 3.12 21.39 5.48
C ILE A 78 2.08 22.32 4.84
N SER A 79 2.39 22.82 3.66
CA SER A 79 1.43 23.49 2.79
C SER A 79 0.87 22.49 1.79
N MET A 80 -0.45 22.32 1.79
CA MET A 80 -1.19 21.45 0.87
C MET A 80 -2.13 22.31 0.03
N LYS A 81 -1.74 22.61 -1.21
CA LYS A 81 -2.53 23.42 -2.15
C LYS A 81 -3.27 22.51 -3.12
N ILE A 82 -4.58 22.58 -3.11
CA ILE A 82 -5.44 21.74 -3.95
C ILE A 82 -5.88 22.58 -5.14
N ILE A 83 -5.31 22.27 -6.31
CA ILE A 83 -5.56 22.98 -7.56
C ILE A 83 -6.74 22.34 -8.28
N ALA A 84 -7.94 22.71 -7.86
CA ALA A 84 -9.18 22.18 -8.41
C ALA A 84 -10.38 23.07 -8.06
N VAL A 85 -11.44 23.00 -8.87
CA VAL A 85 -12.74 23.58 -8.52
C VAL A 85 -13.42 22.66 -7.51
N LYS A 86 -13.48 23.10 -6.26
CA LYS A 86 -13.96 22.27 -5.11
C LYS A 86 -15.35 21.71 -5.32
N GLU A 87 -16.26 22.49 -5.90
CA GLU A 87 -17.66 22.13 -6.17
C GLU A 87 -17.80 21.04 -7.24
N ASN A 88 -16.79 20.92 -8.13
CA ASN A 88 -16.75 19.94 -9.21
C ASN A 88 -15.91 18.69 -8.84
N THR A 89 -15.21 18.73 -7.70
CA THR A 89 -14.38 17.62 -7.24
C THR A 89 -15.23 16.50 -6.65
N ASP A 90 -14.84 15.25 -6.92
CA ASP A 90 -15.51 14.06 -6.35
C ASP A 90 -15.59 14.16 -4.81
N GLU A 91 -16.78 13.92 -4.27
CA GLU A 91 -17.05 14.06 -2.83
C GLU A 91 -16.17 13.13 -1.99
N ARG A 92 -15.72 11.99 -2.55
CA ARG A 92 -14.83 11.06 -1.85
C ARG A 92 -13.48 11.71 -1.59
N ILE A 93 -12.91 12.39 -2.59
CA ILE A 93 -11.63 13.12 -2.45
C ILE A 93 -11.78 14.26 -1.44
N VAL A 94 -12.81 15.11 -1.60
CA VAL A 94 -13.04 16.24 -0.69
C VAL A 94 -13.20 15.80 0.76
N THR A 95 -13.95 14.72 0.97
CA THR A 95 -14.20 14.18 2.32
C THR A 95 -12.93 13.57 2.90
N PHE A 96 -12.19 12.80 2.11
CA PHE A 96 -10.94 12.18 2.54
C PHE A 96 -9.89 13.22 2.90
N LEU A 97 -9.63 14.20 2.03
CA LEU A 97 -8.67 15.28 2.27
C LEU A 97 -9.00 16.06 3.55
N SER A 98 -10.28 16.33 3.78
CA SER A 98 -10.72 17.02 5.00
C SER A 98 -10.47 16.21 6.26
N LYS A 99 -10.70 14.89 6.23
CA LYS A 99 -10.41 13.98 7.34
C LYS A 99 -8.91 13.84 7.58
N TYR A 100 -8.15 13.61 6.52
CA TYR A 100 -6.70 13.43 6.58
C TYR A 100 -6.00 14.64 7.17
N ALA A 101 -6.30 15.84 6.65
CA ALA A 101 -5.71 17.07 7.15
C ALA A 101 -6.11 17.40 8.61
N ALA A 102 -7.29 16.95 9.05
CA ALA A 102 -7.73 17.16 10.44
C ALA A 102 -6.95 16.32 11.48
N LEU A 103 -6.16 15.33 11.05
CA LEU A 103 -5.34 14.49 11.94
C LEU A 103 -4.09 15.21 12.46
N SER A 104 -3.62 16.25 11.77
CA SER A 104 -2.48 17.05 12.18
C SER A 104 -2.75 18.54 12.03
N ASN A 105 -2.39 19.32 13.05
CA ASN A 105 -2.47 20.79 13.00
C ASN A 105 -1.32 21.43 12.20
N LYS A 106 -0.40 20.61 11.72
CA LYS A 106 0.75 20.99 10.90
C LYS A 106 0.42 21.05 9.40
N ILE A 107 -0.73 20.53 8.99
CA ILE A 107 -1.15 20.51 7.59
C ILE A 107 -2.08 21.68 7.30
N HIS A 108 -1.63 22.59 6.45
CA HIS A 108 -2.36 23.76 6.01
C HIS A 108 -2.94 23.53 4.62
N VAL A 109 -4.26 23.41 4.53
CA VAL A 109 -4.97 23.13 3.28
C VAL A 109 -5.52 24.40 2.66
N GLU A 110 -5.20 24.65 1.40
CA GLU A 110 -5.75 25.74 0.60
C GLU A 110 -6.32 25.21 -0.71
N TRP A 111 -7.56 25.58 -1.05
CA TRP A 111 -8.15 25.27 -2.34
C TRP A 111 -7.96 26.45 -3.29
N ILE A 112 -7.38 26.20 -4.46
CA ILE A 112 -7.13 27.21 -5.48
C ILE A 112 -7.89 26.81 -6.75
N ASP A 113 -8.85 27.62 -7.12
CA ASP A 113 -9.62 27.44 -8.36
C ASP A 113 -8.76 27.84 -9.57
N PRO A 114 -8.36 26.89 -10.43
CA PRO A 114 -7.51 27.19 -11.59
C PRO A 114 -8.23 28.00 -12.68
N VAL A 115 -9.56 28.02 -12.68
CA VAL A 115 -10.34 28.86 -13.61
C VAL A 115 -10.26 30.33 -13.22
N LEU A 116 -10.26 30.61 -11.90
CA LEU A 116 -10.11 31.96 -11.36
C LEU A 116 -8.65 32.40 -11.31
N HIS A 117 -7.73 31.47 -11.12
CA HIS A 117 -6.28 31.71 -10.98
C HIS A 117 -5.46 30.85 -11.93
N PRO A 118 -5.56 31.03 -13.27
CA PRO A 118 -4.90 30.14 -14.24
C PRO A 118 -3.36 30.15 -14.18
N SER A 119 -2.76 31.20 -13.61
CA SER A 119 -1.31 31.27 -13.44
C SER A 119 -0.73 30.21 -12.50
N VAL A 120 -1.56 29.67 -11.61
CA VAL A 120 -1.16 28.64 -10.63
C VAL A 120 -0.66 27.34 -11.30
N LEU A 121 -1.22 27.00 -12.46
CA LEU A 121 -0.78 25.81 -13.22
C LEU A 121 0.66 25.95 -13.72
N SER A 122 1.03 27.17 -14.16
CA SER A 122 2.41 27.46 -14.59
C SER A 122 3.36 27.69 -13.42
N GLU A 123 2.86 28.23 -12.30
CA GLU A 123 3.64 28.48 -11.09
C GLU A 123 4.13 27.17 -10.44
N TYR A 124 3.27 26.16 -10.41
CA TYR A 124 3.58 24.85 -9.81
C TYR A 124 3.92 23.77 -10.85
N GLU A 125 4.04 24.15 -12.13
CA GLU A 125 4.31 23.21 -13.25
C GLU A 125 3.40 21.97 -13.22
N THR A 126 2.10 22.18 -12.98
CA THR A 126 1.12 21.11 -12.75
C THR A 126 -0.13 21.28 -13.60
N THR A 127 -1.04 20.33 -13.47
CA THR A 127 -2.35 20.33 -14.14
C THR A 127 -3.49 20.55 -13.15
N GLU A 128 -4.71 20.75 -13.67
CA GLU A 128 -5.92 20.73 -12.84
C GLU A 128 -6.10 19.39 -12.15
N ASN A 129 -6.84 19.37 -11.03
CA ASN A 129 -7.11 18.19 -10.21
C ASN A 129 -5.84 17.57 -9.59
N THR A 130 -4.94 18.43 -9.13
CA THR A 130 -3.67 18.05 -8.51
C THR A 130 -3.53 18.70 -7.14
N ILE A 131 -2.91 18.01 -6.22
CA ILE A 131 -2.54 18.49 -4.90
C ILE A 131 -1.04 18.76 -4.91
N VAL A 132 -0.63 20.00 -4.67
CA VAL A 132 0.76 20.39 -4.46
C VAL A 132 1.04 20.36 -2.97
N ILE A 133 1.99 19.56 -2.57
CA ILE A 133 2.42 19.39 -1.18
C ILE A 133 3.84 19.91 -1.05
N SER A 134 4.10 20.82 -0.11
CA SER A 134 5.41 21.41 0.11
C SER A 134 5.72 21.60 1.59
N CYS A 135 7.01 21.49 1.91
CA CYS A 135 7.56 21.79 3.22
C CYS A 135 8.63 22.87 3.08
N GLU A 136 8.42 24.03 3.68
CA GLU A 136 9.39 25.15 3.60
C GLU A 136 10.72 24.83 4.30
N GLU A 137 10.67 24.04 5.39
CA GLU A 137 11.87 23.70 6.17
C GLU A 137 12.86 22.81 5.40
N THR A 138 12.36 21.89 4.57
CA THR A 138 13.18 21.00 3.74
C THR A 138 13.43 21.57 2.34
N GLY A 139 12.63 22.54 1.91
CA GLY A 139 12.62 23.08 0.55
C GLY A 139 12.06 22.11 -0.50
N LYS A 140 11.53 20.94 -0.08
CA LYS A 140 10.98 19.92 -0.99
C LYS A 140 9.51 20.19 -1.29
N ASN A 141 9.13 19.82 -2.52
CA ASN A 141 7.73 19.78 -2.94
C ASN A 141 7.46 18.54 -3.81
N THR A 142 6.21 18.16 -3.88
CA THR A 142 5.73 17.06 -4.74
C THR A 142 4.27 17.29 -5.10
N THR A 143 3.78 16.55 -6.08
CA THR A 143 2.40 16.63 -6.55
C THR A 143 1.72 15.27 -6.47
N VAL A 144 0.41 15.26 -6.19
CA VAL A 144 -0.45 14.08 -6.19
C VAL A 144 -1.66 14.38 -7.07
N SER A 145 -1.84 13.61 -8.13
CA SER A 145 -3.01 13.74 -9.00
C SER A 145 -4.25 13.12 -8.36
N PHE A 146 -5.43 13.63 -8.66
CA PHE A 146 -6.69 12.98 -8.27
C PHE A 146 -6.86 11.62 -8.94
N ASP A 147 -6.28 11.41 -10.11
CA ASP A 147 -6.31 10.13 -10.83
C ASP A 147 -5.48 9.05 -10.11
N ASP A 148 -4.45 9.46 -9.34
CA ASP A 148 -3.67 8.56 -8.49
C ASP A 148 -4.45 8.17 -7.22
N ILE A 149 -5.35 9.04 -6.75
CA ILE A 149 -6.21 8.79 -5.59
C ILE A 149 -7.42 7.93 -5.98
N LEU A 150 -8.06 8.26 -7.10
CA LEU A 150 -9.22 7.54 -7.66
C LEU A 150 -8.80 6.82 -8.94
N VAL A 151 -8.28 5.61 -8.78
CA VAL A 151 -7.78 4.81 -9.90
C VAL A 151 -8.94 4.30 -10.75
N MET A 152 -9.00 4.74 -12.00
CA MET A 152 -10.05 4.38 -12.94
C MET A 152 -9.85 2.95 -13.46
N ASP A 153 -10.95 2.20 -13.59
CA ASP A 153 -10.96 0.92 -14.30
C ASP A 153 -10.87 1.15 -15.81
N GLN A 154 -9.65 1.14 -16.33
CA GLN A 154 -9.40 1.35 -17.76
C GLN A 154 -10.07 0.27 -18.62
N TYR A 155 -10.19 -0.97 -18.13
CA TYR A 155 -10.84 -2.06 -18.85
C TYR A 155 -12.34 -1.80 -19.02
N SER A 156 -13.04 -1.43 -17.94
CA SER A 156 -14.46 -1.08 -17.98
C SER A 156 -14.72 0.16 -18.84
N TYR A 157 -13.82 1.13 -18.81
CA TYR A 157 -13.92 2.32 -19.66
C TYR A 157 -13.78 1.98 -21.15
N TYR A 158 -12.75 1.20 -21.51
CA TYR A 158 -12.46 0.85 -22.91
C TYR A 158 -13.51 -0.09 -23.54
N TYR A 159 -13.99 -1.08 -22.80
CA TYR A 159 -14.89 -2.11 -23.35
C TYR A 159 -16.38 -1.82 -23.15
N TYR A 160 -16.75 -1.10 -22.10
CA TYR A 160 -18.16 -0.86 -21.76
C TYR A 160 -18.54 0.62 -21.76
N GLY A 161 -17.60 1.55 -21.93
CA GLY A 161 -17.83 2.99 -21.86
C GLY A 161 -18.34 3.47 -20.50
N SER A 162 -18.12 2.68 -19.44
CA SER A 162 -18.57 3.00 -18.09
C SER A 162 -17.40 3.50 -17.25
N THR A 163 -17.59 4.64 -16.57
CA THR A 163 -16.65 5.15 -15.59
C THR A 163 -16.83 4.37 -14.28
N SER A 164 -16.00 3.37 -14.04
CA SER A 164 -15.87 2.70 -12.75
C SER A 164 -14.45 2.89 -12.21
N TYR A 165 -14.30 2.79 -10.90
CA TYR A 165 -13.00 2.93 -10.24
C TYR A 165 -12.61 1.59 -9.62
N THR A 166 -11.35 1.20 -9.78
CA THR A 166 -10.81 -0.06 -9.24
C THR A 166 -10.43 0.09 -7.77
N SER A 167 -9.90 1.26 -7.39
CA SER A 167 -9.42 1.50 -6.02
C SER A 167 -9.48 2.99 -5.65
N PHE A 168 -9.38 3.23 -4.34
CA PHE A 168 -9.18 4.53 -3.74
C PHE A 168 -7.91 4.47 -2.89
N ASP A 169 -6.85 5.20 -3.29
CA ASP A 169 -5.53 5.18 -2.65
C ASP A 169 -5.14 6.56 -2.07
N GLY A 170 -6.08 7.26 -1.45
CA GLY A 170 -5.81 8.59 -0.89
C GLY A 170 -4.79 8.57 0.24
N GLU A 171 -4.86 7.56 1.12
CA GLU A 171 -3.94 7.44 2.24
C GLU A 171 -2.51 7.17 1.77
N GLY A 172 -2.32 6.19 0.90
CA GLY A 172 -1.00 5.85 0.40
C GLY A 172 -0.34 7.01 -0.35
N GLN A 173 -1.09 7.71 -1.23
CA GLN A 173 -0.58 8.84 -2.00
C GLN A 173 -0.17 10.01 -1.08
N LEU A 174 -1.04 10.43 -0.17
CA LEU A 174 -0.74 11.56 0.70
C LEU A 174 0.36 11.27 1.71
N THR A 175 0.34 10.08 2.33
CA THR A 175 1.36 9.71 3.32
C THR A 175 2.74 9.58 2.68
N SER A 176 2.83 9.00 1.48
CA SER A 176 4.08 8.95 0.72
C SER A 176 4.59 10.33 0.35
N ALA A 177 3.72 11.22 -0.13
CA ALA A 177 4.06 12.59 -0.45
C ALA A 177 4.55 13.37 0.78
N LEU A 178 3.90 13.20 1.94
CA LEU A 178 4.31 13.82 3.20
C LEU A 178 5.67 13.29 3.67
N ASN A 179 5.88 11.97 3.63
CA ASN A 179 7.18 11.36 3.96
C ASN A 179 8.31 11.93 3.08
N TYR A 180 8.05 12.11 1.80
CA TYR A 180 9.04 12.70 0.88
C TYR A 180 9.37 14.15 1.26
N VAL A 181 8.36 15.00 1.45
CA VAL A 181 8.61 16.43 1.71
C VAL A 181 9.14 16.71 3.11
N THR A 182 8.83 15.86 4.09
CA THR A 182 9.33 16.00 5.46
C THR A 182 10.69 15.34 5.69
N GLY A 183 11.07 14.36 4.85
CA GLY A 183 12.34 13.65 4.95
C GLY A 183 13.53 14.58 4.67
N GLU A 184 14.57 14.49 5.48
CA GLU A 184 15.78 15.31 5.33
C GLU A 184 16.63 14.83 4.15
N GLU A 185 16.73 13.51 3.98
CA GLU A 185 17.55 12.87 2.96
C GLU A 185 16.68 12.08 1.97
N THR A 186 16.98 12.21 0.69
CA THR A 186 16.41 11.35 -0.36
C THR A 186 17.30 10.13 -0.48
N LYS A 187 16.75 8.94 -0.29
CA LYS A 187 17.49 7.68 -0.44
C LYS A 187 17.68 7.36 -1.91
N LYS A 188 18.93 7.05 -2.29
CA LYS A 188 19.29 6.70 -3.66
C LYS A 188 19.39 5.20 -3.83
N VAL A 189 18.64 4.70 -4.81
CA VAL A 189 18.63 3.30 -5.21
C VAL A 189 19.26 3.19 -6.60
N TYR A 190 20.30 2.40 -6.69
CA TYR A 190 20.98 2.13 -7.96
C TYR A 190 20.57 0.77 -8.53
N LEU A 191 20.25 0.76 -9.81
CA LEU A 191 20.00 -0.45 -10.57
C LEU A 191 21.29 -0.83 -11.30
N SER A 192 21.78 -2.07 -11.11
CA SER A 192 22.94 -2.54 -11.86
C SER A 192 22.61 -2.71 -13.34
N THR A 193 23.57 -2.43 -14.20
CA THR A 193 23.49 -2.65 -15.64
C THR A 193 24.81 -3.20 -16.15
N GLY A 194 24.81 -3.87 -17.32
CA GLY A 194 26.00 -4.42 -17.97
C GLY A 194 25.99 -5.94 -18.10
N HIS A 195 25.10 -6.65 -17.42
CA HIS A 195 25.04 -8.12 -17.39
C HIS A 195 23.73 -8.68 -17.96
N GLY A 196 23.00 -7.86 -18.75
CA GLY A 196 21.72 -8.22 -19.34
C GLY A 196 20.60 -8.31 -18.30
N GLU A 197 20.66 -7.42 -17.33
CA GLU A 197 19.64 -7.26 -16.29
C GLU A 197 18.28 -6.98 -16.91
N GLN A 198 17.24 -7.45 -16.25
CA GLN A 198 15.87 -7.09 -16.60
C GLN A 198 15.49 -5.77 -15.95
N GLU A 199 14.65 -4.99 -16.62
CA GLU A 199 14.05 -3.80 -16.01
C GLU A 199 13.14 -4.20 -14.85
N LEU A 200 13.08 -3.37 -13.80
CA LEU A 200 12.09 -3.54 -12.76
C LEU A 200 10.69 -3.32 -13.34
N ALA A 201 9.71 -4.05 -12.83
CA ALA A 201 8.33 -3.81 -13.19
C ALA A 201 7.94 -2.34 -12.91
N GLU A 202 7.22 -1.72 -13.83
CA GLU A 202 6.79 -0.33 -13.73
C GLU A 202 6.09 -0.03 -12.39
N THR A 203 5.25 -0.94 -11.92
CA THR A 203 4.59 -0.83 -10.60
C THR A 203 5.57 -0.73 -9.43
N ILE A 204 6.74 -1.37 -9.52
CA ILE A 204 7.78 -1.29 -8.47
C ILE A 204 8.48 0.06 -8.55
N THR A 205 8.86 0.50 -9.75
CA THR A 205 9.52 1.78 -9.95
C THR A 205 8.62 2.96 -9.56
N GLU A 206 7.34 2.91 -9.90
CA GLU A 206 6.33 3.88 -9.46
C GLU A 206 6.19 3.90 -7.93
N LEU A 207 6.11 2.73 -7.29
CA LEU A 207 6.02 2.62 -5.84
C LEU A 207 7.26 3.19 -5.15
N MET A 208 8.46 2.94 -5.69
CA MET A 208 9.70 3.51 -5.17
C MET A 208 9.73 5.03 -5.29
N ASN A 209 9.41 5.55 -6.48
CA ASN A 209 9.34 6.99 -6.72
C ASN A 209 8.31 7.67 -5.81
N LYS A 210 7.13 7.06 -5.66
CA LYS A 210 6.06 7.50 -4.76
C LYS A 210 6.53 7.57 -3.30
N ASN A 211 7.40 6.66 -2.87
CA ASN A 211 7.99 6.65 -1.53
C ASN A 211 9.27 7.51 -1.43
N GLY A 212 9.57 8.34 -2.42
CA GLY A 212 10.66 9.30 -2.40
C GLY A 212 12.06 8.70 -2.58
N TYR A 213 12.15 7.49 -3.16
CA TYR A 213 13.45 6.94 -3.57
C TYR A 213 13.86 7.55 -4.92
N GLU A 214 15.11 7.97 -5.04
CA GLU A 214 15.71 8.38 -6.31
C GLU A 214 16.32 7.16 -6.98
N LEU A 215 15.79 6.80 -8.17
CA LEU A 215 16.29 5.68 -8.95
C LEU A 215 17.36 6.17 -9.93
N SER A 216 18.50 5.50 -9.94
CA SER A 216 19.62 5.73 -10.85
C SER A 216 20.18 4.41 -11.36
N GLU A 217 20.92 4.44 -12.45
CA GLU A 217 21.59 3.25 -12.96
C GLU A 217 23.10 3.33 -12.71
N VAL A 218 23.72 2.17 -12.49
CA VAL A 218 25.16 2.02 -12.42
C VAL A 218 25.62 0.84 -13.27
N ASN A 219 26.49 1.11 -14.23
CA ASN A 219 27.13 0.07 -15.01
C ASN A 219 28.37 -0.42 -14.25
N LEU A 220 28.28 -1.63 -13.65
CA LEU A 220 29.35 -2.17 -12.81
C LEU A 220 30.61 -2.48 -13.60
N LEU A 221 30.50 -2.92 -14.89
CA LEU A 221 31.63 -3.15 -15.78
C LEU A 221 32.45 -1.89 -16.06
N MET A 222 31.81 -0.73 -16.04
CA MET A 222 32.42 0.56 -16.35
C MET A 222 32.85 1.34 -15.09
N SER A 223 32.45 0.87 -13.92
CA SER A 223 32.67 1.51 -12.63
C SER A 223 33.88 0.93 -11.90
N THR A 224 34.53 1.76 -11.09
CA THR A 224 35.64 1.30 -10.21
C THR A 224 35.15 1.02 -8.79
N SER A 225 33.97 1.49 -8.43
CA SER A 225 33.29 1.27 -7.14
C SER A 225 31.79 1.44 -7.30
N VAL A 226 31.01 0.89 -6.37
CA VAL A 226 29.61 1.30 -6.19
C VAL A 226 29.62 2.77 -5.76
N PRO A 227 28.70 3.62 -6.25
CA PRO A 227 28.64 5.03 -5.84
C PRO A 227 28.54 5.21 -4.32
N ASP A 228 29.27 6.21 -3.80
CA ASP A 228 29.34 6.46 -2.34
C ASP A 228 27.98 6.88 -1.74
N ASP A 229 27.07 7.43 -2.56
CA ASP A 229 25.72 7.84 -2.21
C ASP A 229 24.66 6.74 -2.46
N CYS A 230 25.11 5.50 -2.69
CA CYS A 230 24.23 4.36 -2.90
C CYS A 230 23.67 3.84 -1.56
N ASP A 231 22.38 4.06 -1.30
CA ASP A 231 21.69 3.51 -0.13
C ASP A 231 21.28 2.06 -0.33
N LEU A 232 20.99 1.67 -1.57
CA LEU A 232 20.60 0.31 -1.97
C LEU A 232 21.00 0.07 -3.42
N LEU A 233 21.72 -1.02 -3.66
CA LEU A 233 21.99 -1.55 -5.01
C LEU A 233 21.03 -2.71 -5.32
N ILE A 234 20.36 -2.66 -6.46
CA ILE A 234 19.51 -3.74 -6.95
C ILE A 234 20.18 -4.41 -8.15
N VAL A 235 20.41 -5.72 -8.05
CA VAL A 235 20.87 -6.59 -9.13
C VAL A 235 19.68 -7.45 -9.56
N ASN A 236 19.12 -7.14 -10.74
CA ASN A 236 17.85 -7.72 -11.17
C ASN A 236 18.02 -8.67 -12.37
N ALA A 237 17.84 -9.97 -12.11
CA ALA A 237 17.71 -11.02 -13.12
C ALA A 237 18.79 -10.96 -14.21
N VAL A 238 20.04 -10.94 -13.80
CA VAL A 238 21.22 -10.95 -14.69
C VAL A 238 21.23 -12.19 -15.59
N THR A 239 21.64 -12.03 -16.85
CA THR A 239 21.76 -13.12 -17.82
C THR A 239 23.20 -13.56 -18.05
N SER A 240 24.19 -12.78 -17.62
CA SER A 240 25.61 -13.10 -17.62
C SER A 240 26.23 -12.82 -16.26
N ASP A 241 27.28 -13.58 -15.92
CA ASP A 241 27.93 -13.50 -14.61
C ASP A 241 28.75 -12.22 -14.44
N LEU A 242 28.94 -11.83 -13.21
CA LEU A 242 29.88 -10.78 -12.82
C LEU A 242 31.31 -11.18 -13.12
N THR A 243 32.16 -10.22 -13.39
CA THR A 243 33.61 -10.42 -13.43
C THR A 243 34.20 -10.59 -12.02
N GLU A 244 35.41 -11.08 -11.86
CA GLU A 244 36.09 -11.16 -10.56
C GLU A 244 36.32 -9.76 -9.93
N ASP A 245 36.55 -8.75 -10.76
CA ASP A 245 36.73 -7.37 -10.28
C ASP A 245 35.40 -6.80 -9.71
N GLU A 246 34.28 -7.03 -10.37
CA GLU A 246 32.95 -6.64 -9.91
C GLU A 246 32.52 -7.41 -8.65
N LYS A 247 32.83 -8.71 -8.59
CA LYS A 247 32.62 -9.50 -7.38
C LYS A 247 33.39 -8.89 -6.21
N THR A 248 34.65 -8.55 -6.40
CA THR A 248 35.47 -7.88 -5.38
C THR A 248 34.89 -6.52 -4.97
N MET A 249 34.43 -5.75 -5.94
CA MET A 249 33.75 -4.46 -5.73
C MET A 249 32.50 -4.61 -4.85
N LEU A 250 31.64 -5.56 -5.17
CA LEU A 250 30.42 -5.83 -4.39
C LEU A 250 30.74 -6.36 -2.98
N GLN A 251 31.74 -7.22 -2.85
CA GLN A 251 32.18 -7.70 -1.55
C GLN A 251 32.70 -6.56 -0.65
N LEU A 252 33.46 -5.62 -1.21
CA LEU A 252 33.92 -4.42 -0.48
C LEU A 252 32.77 -3.52 -0.08
N TYR A 253 31.83 -3.27 -1.00
CA TYR A 253 30.64 -2.47 -0.71
C TYR A 253 29.81 -3.08 0.43
N LEU A 254 29.55 -4.39 0.40
CA LEU A 254 28.83 -5.11 1.45
C LEU A 254 29.60 -5.12 2.77
N GLN A 255 30.95 -5.24 2.76
CA GLN A 255 31.78 -5.17 3.98
C GLN A 255 31.75 -3.78 4.63
N GLN A 256 31.54 -2.73 3.87
CA GLN A 256 31.39 -1.36 4.35
C GLN A 256 29.98 -1.05 4.87
N GLY A 257 29.08 -2.04 4.85
CA GLY A 257 27.70 -1.88 5.29
C GLY A 257 26.72 -1.50 4.19
N GLY A 258 27.16 -1.58 2.93
CA GLY A 258 26.28 -1.40 1.76
C GLY A 258 25.17 -2.43 1.71
N LYS A 259 24.07 -2.07 1.10
CA LYS A 259 22.86 -2.89 0.99
C LYS A 259 22.66 -3.33 -0.45
N VAL A 260 22.47 -4.63 -0.66
CA VAL A 260 22.22 -5.19 -2.00
C VAL A 260 20.96 -6.04 -1.97
N THR A 261 20.11 -5.84 -2.95
CA THR A 261 19.00 -6.75 -3.27
C THR A 261 19.34 -7.50 -4.54
N VAL A 262 19.35 -8.82 -4.49
CA VAL A 262 19.54 -9.68 -5.66
C VAL A 262 18.21 -10.35 -5.96
N LEU A 263 17.68 -10.09 -7.14
CA LEU A 263 16.52 -10.79 -7.69
C LEU A 263 17.07 -11.78 -8.73
N LEU A 264 16.97 -13.07 -8.43
CA LEU A 264 17.40 -14.12 -9.33
C LEU A 264 16.32 -14.33 -10.39
N GLY A 265 16.71 -14.22 -11.67
CA GLY A 265 15.83 -14.48 -12.79
C GLY A 265 15.84 -15.96 -13.20
N GLU A 266 15.66 -16.23 -14.49
CA GLU A 266 15.62 -17.59 -15.06
C GLU A 266 17.00 -18.21 -15.28
N THR A 267 18.08 -17.44 -15.06
CA THR A 267 19.45 -17.91 -15.33
C THR A 267 19.89 -18.90 -14.25
N GLU A 268 20.27 -20.10 -14.67
CA GLU A 268 20.78 -21.14 -13.78
C GLU A 268 22.05 -20.70 -13.03
N GLY A 269 22.15 -21.02 -11.74
CA GLY A 269 23.26 -20.63 -10.89
C GLY A 269 24.64 -21.07 -11.37
N GLU A 270 24.73 -22.18 -12.13
CA GLU A 270 25.95 -22.64 -12.73
C GLU A 270 26.56 -21.68 -13.78
N LYS A 271 25.70 -20.80 -14.35
CA LYS A 271 26.12 -19.75 -15.29
C LYS A 271 26.51 -18.44 -14.59
N LEU A 272 26.30 -18.35 -13.28
CA LEU A 272 26.54 -17.16 -12.46
C LEU A 272 27.48 -17.42 -11.28
N PRO A 273 28.65 -18.09 -11.49
CA PRO A 273 29.50 -18.56 -10.40
C PRO A 273 29.97 -17.44 -9.46
N ASN A 274 30.26 -16.24 -9.97
CA ASN A 274 30.73 -15.13 -9.15
C ASN A 274 29.60 -14.55 -8.30
N LEU A 275 28.41 -14.33 -8.87
CA LEU A 275 27.24 -13.88 -8.13
C LEU A 275 26.84 -14.89 -7.06
N ILE A 276 26.75 -16.18 -7.41
CA ILE A 276 26.41 -17.25 -6.46
C ILE A 276 27.48 -17.40 -5.38
N SER A 277 28.75 -17.17 -5.68
CA SER A 277 29.82 -17.14 -4.67
C SER A 277 29.60 -16.05 -3.61
N ILE A 278 29.15 -14.86 -4.01
CA ILE A 278 28.77 -13.79 -3.05
C ILE A 278 27.62 -14.26 -2.17
N LEU A 279 26.54 -14.79 -2.75
CA LEU A 279 25.39 -15.28 -1.99
C LEU A 279 25.78 -16.39 -1.00
N SER A 280 26.70 -17.28 -1.41
CA SER A 280 27.19 -18.38 -0.56
C SER A 280 27.95 -17.88 0.66
N GLU A 281 28.66 -16.75 0.59
CA GLU A 281 29.31 -16.14 1.76
C GLU A 281 28.29 -15.72 2.83
N TYR A 282 27.07 -15.42 2.40
CA TYR A 282 25.94 -15.06 3.27
C TYR A 282 25.06 -16.27 3.63
N GLY A 283 25.52 -17.50 3.38
CA GLY A 283 24.80 -18.71 3.72
C GLY A 283 23.61 -19.02 2.81
N MET A 284 23.61 -18.52 1.59
CA MET A 284 22.53 -18.75 0.61
C MET A 284 23.09 -19.57 -0.57
N THR A 285 22.46 -20.72 -0.83
CA THR A 285 22.81 -21.57 -1.99
C THR A 285 21.59 -21.69 -2.88
N MET A 286 21.77 -21.37 -4.17
CA MET A 286 20.72 -21.53 -5.17
C MET A 286 20.64 -22.99 -5.60
N GLU A 287 19.44 -23.56 -5.58
CA GLU A 287 19.17 -24.91 -6.10
C GLU A 287 18.97 -24.84 -7.62
N GLY A 288 19.46 -25.88 -8.31
CA GLY A 288 19.24 -26.01 -9.76
C GLY A 288 17.80 -26.32 -10.11
N GLY A 289 17.33 -25.78 -11.24
CA GLY A 289 15.96 -25.97 -11.71
C GLY A 289 14.92 -25.17 -10.94
N TYR A 290 13.65 -25.53 -11.14
CA TYR A 290 12.52 -24.85 -10.52
C TYR A 290 11.94 -25.65 -9.36
N ILE A 291 11.41 -24.93 -8.35
CA ILE A 291 10.76 -25.57 -7.22
C ILE A 291 9.36 -26.04 -7.59
N ALA A 292 9.08 -27.28 -7.26
CA ALA A 292 7.74 -27.87 -7.31
C ALA A 292 7.23 -28.19 -5.90
N ASP A 293 6.04 -27.71 -5.55
CA ASP A 293 5.37 -27.99 -4.26
C ASP A 293 3.94 -28.43 -4.51
N MET A 294 3.69 -29.74 -4.39
CA MET A 294 2.36 -30.33 -4.57
C MET A 294 1.39 -30.02 -3.43
N THR A 295 1.92 -29.62 -2.27
CA THR A 295 1.11 -29.39 -1.06
C THR A 295 0.54 -27.99 -1.03
N ARG A 296 1.27 -27.01 -1.57
CA ARG A 296 0.95 -25.58 -1.54
C ARG A 296 0.90 -24.98 -2.94
N CYS A 297 0.27 -25.68 -3.89
CA CYS A 297 0.18 -25.22 -5.27
C CYS A 297 -1.19 -24.61 -5.60
N TYR A 298 -1.20 -23.72 -6.59
CA TYR A 298 -2.42 -23.14 -7.16
C TYR A 298 -2.95 -24.01 -8.29
N GLN A 299 -4.23 -24.35 -8.27
CA GLN A 299 -4.93 -25.11 -9.32
C GLN A 299 -4.22 -26.40 -9.75
N ASN A 300 -3.62 -27.14 -8.82
CA ASN A 300 -2.82 -28.34 -9.07
C ASN A 300 -1.58 -28.14 -10.00
N ASN A 301 -1.13 -26.88 -10.16
CA ASN A 301 0.12 -26.60 -10.83
C ASN A 301 1.27 -26.49 -9.79
N PRO A 302 2.16 -27.48 -9.69
CA PRO A 302 3.18 -27.53 -8.65
C PRO A 302 4.22 -26.40 -8.74
N TYR A 303 4.33 -25.75 -9.90
CA TYR A 303 5.25 -24.62 -10.12
C TYR A 303 4.62 -23.26 -9.79
N CYS A 304 3.32 -23.22 -9.47
CA CYS A 304 2.61 -22.05 -8.97
C CYS A 304 2.37 -22.23 -7.47
N ILE A 305 3.22 -21.67 -6.62
CA ILE A 305 3.29 -21.99 -5.19
C ILE A 305 2.81 -20.83 -4.34
N PHE A 306 2.10 -21.16 -3.24
CA PHE A 306 1.83 -20.25 -2.13
C PHE A 306 2.88 -20.47 -1.03
N PRO A 307 4.00 -19.73 -0.99
CA PRO A 307 4.99 -19.91 0.05
C PRO A 307 4.42 -19.54 1.42
N LYS A 308 5.01 -20.10 2.47
CA LYS A 308 4.74 -19.66 3.83
C LYS A 308 5.59 -18.41 4.10
N LEU A 309 4.93 -17.30 4.44
CA LEU A 309 5.62 -16.09 4.86
C LEU A 309 6.00 -16.19 6.34
N SER A 310 7.24 -15.83 6.66
CA SER A 310 7.82 -15.81 8.00
C SER A 310 8.49 -14.46 8.24
N VAL A 311 7.70 -13.40 8.19
CA VAL A 311 8.16 -12.02 8.38
C VAL A 311 8.02 -11.66 9.85
N SER A 312 8.96 -10.90 10.41
CA SER A 312 8.96 -10.39 11.77
C SER A 312 9.05 -8.86 11.77
N GLY A 313 8.65 -8.23 12.88
CA GLY A 313 8.62 -6.77 13.02
C GLY A 313 7.37 -6.14 12.40
N ASP A 314 7.42 -4.84 12.16
CA ASP A 314 6.27 -4.03 11.71
C ASP A 314 5.72 -4.48 10.35
N LEU A 315 6.58 -4.99 9.46
CA LEU A 315 6.19 -5.58 8.17
C LEU A 315 5.32 -6.84 8.35
N ALA A 316 5.49 -7.58 9.45
CA ALA A 316 4.76 -8.82 9.67
C ALA A 316 3.24 -8.60 9.81
N GLU A 317 2.83 -7.49 10.40
CA GLU A 317 1.40 -7.18 10.60
C GLU A 317 0.72 -6.80 9.29
N GLN A 318 1.42 -6.09 8.43
CA GLN A 318 0.91 -5.65 7.13
C GLN A 318 0.79 -6.82 6.13
N ILE A 319 1.71 -7.79 6.17
CA ILE A 319 1.80 -8.88 5.18
C ILE A 319 1.11 -10.18 5.65
N LYS A 320 0.80 -10.33 6.94
CA LYS A 320 0.25 -11.57 7.54
C LYS A 320 -1.00 -12.13 6.86
N SER A 321 -1.83 -11.29 6.29
CA SER A 321 -3.09 -11.66 5.62
C SER A 321 -2.96 -11.82 4.11
N GLU A 322 -1.83 -11.45 3.53
CA GLU A 322 -1.64 -11.45 2.09
C GLU A 322 -1.21 -12.84 1.59
N MET A 323 -1.88 -13.31 0.54
CA MET A 323 -1.46 -14.51 -0.17
C MET A 323 -0.49 -14.13 -1.27
N THR A 324 0.76 -14.56 -1.14
CA THR A 324 1.78 -14.40 -2.18
C THR A 324 1.78 -15.62 -3.07
N LEU A 325 1.67 -15.44 -4.38
CA LEU A 325 1.82 -16.49 -5.38
C LEU A 325 3.15 -16.27 -6.10
N VAL A 326 4.00 -17.30 -6.12
CA VAL A 326 5.22 -17.32 -6.91
C VAL A 326 5.14 -18.39 -7.98
N MET A 327 5.68 -18.11 -9.16
CA MET A 327 5.60 -18.99 -10.32
C MET A 327 7.01 -19.22 -10.89
N ASN A 328 7.31 -20.47 -11.24
CA ASN A 328 8.58 -20.86 -11.87
C ASN A 328 9.80 -20.27 -11.14
N THR A 329 9.85 -20.45 -9.83
CA THR A 329 10.89 -19.88 -8.98
C THR A 329 12.01 -20.89 -8.72
N HIS A 330 13.26 -20.42 -8.69
CA HIS A 330 14.36 -21.19 -8.15
C HIS A 330 14.25 -21.29 -6.62
N GLY A 331 14.79 -22.38 -6.08
CA GLY A 331 14.90 -22.58 -4.65
C GLY A 331 16.19 -22.04 -4.09
N MET A 332 16.17 -21.72 -2.81
CA MET A 332 17.35 -21.36 -2.05
C MET A 332 17.42 -22.19 -0.77
N THR A 333 18.58 -22.80 -0.53
CA THR A 333 18.88 -23.47 0.72
C THR A 333 19.69 -22.53 1.62
N VAL A 334 19.32 -22.48 2.90
CA VAL A 334 20.04 -21.71 3.91
C VAL A 334 21.09 -22.60 4.57
N ASN A 335 22.34 -22.17 4.53
CA ASN A 335 23.49 -22.83 5.15
C ASN A 335 24.15 -21.90 6.17
N ASP A 336 25.14 -22.39 6.89
CA ASP A 336 25.95 -21.56 7.77
C ASP A 336 26.72 -20.51 6.94
N PRO A 337 26.61 -19.23 7.25
CA PRO A 337 27.35 -18.19 6.56
C PRO A 337 28.86 -18.29 6.82
N ALA A 338 29.65 -17.71 5.93
CA ALA A 338 31.11 -17.74 6.01
C ALA A 338 31.68 -17.02 7.26
N ARG A 339 30.86 -16.19 7.91
CA ARG A 339 31.27 -15.40 9.10
C ARG A 339 30.20 -15.45 10.18
N ASP A 340 30.60 -15.66 11.43
CA ASP A 340 29.71 -15.71 12.60
C ASP A 340 28.93 -14.41 12.87
N THR A 341 29.32 -13.30 12.24
CA THR A 341 28.64 -12.00 12.34
C THR A 341 27.46 -11.86 11.38
N ILE A 342 27.26 -12.80 10.50
CA ILE A 342 26.17 -12.82 9.50
C ILE A 342 25.03 -13.71 10.02
N THR A 343 23.82 -13.23 9.89
CA THR A 343 22.62 -14.02 10.17
C THR A 343 21.75 -14.07 8.91
N THR A 344 21.46 -15.29 8.44
CA THR A 344 20.59 -15.51 7.27
C THR A 344 19.20 -15.88 7.75
N VAL A 345 18.19 -15.10 7.35
CA VAL A 345 16.81 -15.28 7.77
C VAL A 345 15.91 -15.50 6.56
N PRO A 346 15.33 -16.71 6.39
CA PRO A 346 14.38 -16.96 5.33
C PRO A 346 13.03 -16.27 5.69
N PHE A 347 12.52 -15.42 4.80
CA PHE A 347 11.21 -14.77 4.97
C PHE A 347 10.09 -15.48 4.20
N MET A 348 10.43 -16.30 3.21
CA MET A 348 9.52 -17.18 2.49
C MET A 348 10.06 -18.62 2.51
N SER A 349 9.18 -19.59 2.73
CA SER A 349 9.54 -21.00 2.71
C SER A 349 8.48 -21.84 2.01
N THR A 350 8.94 -22.91 1.36
CA THR A 350 8.08 -23.94 0.77
C THR A 350 7.49 -24.87 1.85
N SER A 351 6.71 -25.87 1.44
CA SER A 351 6.41 -27.00 2.32
C SER A 351 7.59 -27.96 2.43
N ASP A 352 7.58 -28.82 3.46
CA ASP A 352 8.62 -29.84 3.66
C ASP A 352 8.63 -30.92 2.56
N GLN A 353 7.65 -30.89 1.65
CA GLN A 353 7.54 -31.84 0.53
C GLN A 353 7.89 -31.22 -0.82
N ALA A 354 8.34 -29.96 -0.82
CA ALA A 354 8.82 -29.33 -2.03
C ALA A 354 10.17 -29.91 -2.46
N PHE A 355 10.43 -29.89 -3.75
CA PHE A 355 11.68 -30.36 -4.34
C PHE A 355 12.03 -29.55 -5.58
N ALA A 356 13.31 -29.48 -5.92
CA ALA A 356 13.79 -28.88 -7.15
C ALA A 356 13.65 -29.86 -8.31
N VAL A 357 13.24 -29.35 -9.48
CA VAL A 357 13.11 -30.10 -10.75
C VAL A 357 14.02 -29.48 -11.77
N THR A 358 15.02 -30.25 -12.20
CA THR A 358 15.98 -29.85 -13.25
C THR A 358 15.46 -30.25 -14.63
N GLU A 359 16.03 -29.68 -15.70
CA GLU A 359 15.74 -30.12 -17.08
C GLU A 359 16.04 -31.61 -17.33
N GLN A 360 17.03 -32.18 -16.63
CA GLN A 360 17.33 -33.59 -16.69
C GLN A 360 16.21 -34.48 -16.12
N ASP A 361 15.49 -33.98 -15.14
CA ASP A 361 14.36 -34.68 -14.51
C ASP A 361 13.08 -34.55 -15.35
N GLN A 362 12.93 -33.47 -16.11
CA GLN A 362 11.82 -33.32 -17.05
C GLN A 362 11.87 -34.37 -18.17
N SER A 363 13.04 -34.81 -18.56
CA SER A 363 13.20 -35.90 -19.54
C SER A 363 12.79 -37.27 -19.01
N ARG A 364 12.51 -37.37 -17.70
CA ARG A 364 11.97 -38.55 -17.01
C ARG A 364 10.51 -38.30 -16.63
N GLU A 365 9.67 -38.06 -17.64
CA GLU A 365 8.18 -37.93 -17.49
C GLU A 365 7.55 -39.00 -16.55
N ASN A 366 8.25 -40.11 -16.31
CA ASN A 366 7.79 -41.20 -15.49
C ASN A 366 7.86 -40.95 -13.96
N ILE A 367 8.76 -40.11 -13.47
CA ILE A 367 8.94 -39.92 -12.02
C ILE A 367 7.80 -39.10 -11.45
N PHE A 368 7.34 -38.09 -12.15
CA PHE A 368 6.22 -37.26 -11.73
C PHE A 368 4.89 -38.05 -11.70
N LEU A 369 4.69 -38.88 -12.71
CA LEU A 369 3.52 -39.77 -12.79
C LEU A 369 3.59 -40.94 -11.77
N GLU A 370 4.76 -41.45 -11.45
CA GLU A 370 4.93 -42.46 -10.40
C GLU A 370 4.64 -41.92 -9.00
N HIS A 371 5.08 -40.71 -8.69
CA HIS A 371 4.80 -40.09 -7.38
C HIS A 371 3.30 -39.78 -7.21
N MET A 372 2.62 -39.39 -8.28
CA MET A 372 1.17 -39.21 -8.30
C MET A 372 0.41 -40.54 -8.14
N ARG A 373 0.91 -41.64 -8.70
CA ARG A 373 0.31 -42.98 -8.59
C ARG A 373 0.52 -43.66 -7.23
N GLN A 374 1.58 -43.34 -6.52
CA GLN A 374 1.85 -43.88 -5.19
C GLN A 374 1.06 -43.23 -4.08
N LYS A 375 0.39 -42.10 -4.33
CA LYS A 375 -0.45 -41.38 -3.38
C LYS A 375 -1.97 -41.55 -3.58
N GLN A 376 -2.38 -42.36 -4.59
CA GLN A 376 -3.75 -42.84 -4.76
C GLN A 376 -3.88 -44.27 -4.20
#